data_92cdc4fd17a2ff27847c508f5189b540
#
_entry.id   92cdc4fd17a2ff27847c508f5189b540
#
_cell.length_a   1.000
_cell.length_b   1.000
_cell.length_c   1.000
_cell.angle_alpha   90.00
_cell.angle_beta   90.00
_cell.angle_gamma   90.00
#
_symmetry.space_group_name_H-M   'P 1'
#
loop_
_entity.id
_entity.type
_entity.pdbx_description
1 polymer ?
#
loop_
_entity_poly.entity_id
_entity_poly.type
_entity_poly.pdbx_seq_one_letter_code
_entity_poly.pdbx_strand_id
1 'polypeptide(L)'
;MEIRAAEISAILKQQIANFGSEADVAEIGQVLSVGDGIARVYGLDKVQAGEMLEFPNGMRGMALNLETDNVGVVIFGDDSGIREGDTVKRTGSIVDVPIGRGLLGRVVDGLGNPIDGKGPLTDVTRSRVEVKAPGIIPRKSVHEPVQTGLKAIDALVPIGRGQRELIIGDRQTGKTAVAIDTILNQKEANAGTDESKKLYCIYVAIGQKRSTVAQIVKTLQDYGAMDYSIVVAATASEPAPLQFLAPYTGCTMGEFFRDNGMHALMIYDDLSKQAVAYRQMSLLLRRPPGREAYPGDVFYLHSRLLERAAKMNDEHGAGSLTALPIIETQAGDVSAYIPTNVISITDGQIFLETELFYRGIRPAINVGLSVSRVGSAAQIRAMKQVAGRIKLELAQYREMAAFSQFASDLDASTQRLLARGARLTELLKQPQFSPVPVEEQVVSIFAGTRGFLDGVAVGDIGRFEASLLGELRSGKADLLAAIRNEGAISETSEKALTEFLGNFAKTFA
;
A
#
# COMPACT_ATOMS: atom_id res chain seq x y z
N MET A 1 35.38 21.61 5.25
CA MET A 1 35.66 22.83 6.01
C MET A 1 36.21 22.35 7.33
N GLU A 2 37.48 22.56 7.59
CA GLU A 2 38.07 22.19 8.88
C GLU A 2 37.49 23.11 9.94
N ILE A 3 36.94 22.54 11.00
CA ILE A 3 36.43 23.28 12.16
C ILE A 3 37.66 23.93 12.81
N ARG A 4 37.66 25.25 12.91
CA ARG A 4 38.81 25.97 13.46
C ARG A 4 38.91 25.68 14.97
N ALA A 5 40.10 25.32 15.43
CA ALA A 5 40.37 25.06 16.84
C ALA A 5 39.92 26.20 17.79
N ALA A 6 39.80 27.42 17.27
CA ALA A 6 39.27 28.58 18.00
C ALA A 6 37.76 28.47 18.30
N GLU A 7 36.97 27.85 17.41
CA GLU A 7 35.52 27.68 17.61
C GLU A 7 35.23 26.61 18.64
N ILE A 8 36.00 25.51 18.61
CA ILE A 8 35.94 24.47 19.66
C ILE A 8 36.32 25.04 21.02
N SER A 9 37.36 25.89 21.05
CA SER A 9 37.81 26.55 22.30
C SER A 9 36.78 27.53 22.87
N ALA A 10 36.03 28.25 21.98
CA ALA A 10 34.96 29.16 22.41
C ALA A 10 33.76 28.39 22.99
N ILE A 11 33.38 27.28 22.33
CA ILE A 11 32.30 26.39 22.80
C ILE A 11 32.65 25.77 24.13
N LEU A 12 33.85 25.24 24.26
CA LEU A 12 34.34 24.67 25.54
C LEU A 12 34.39 25.71 26.68
N LYS A 13 34.80 26.95 26.43
CA LYS A 13 34.78 28.03 27.44
C LYS A 13 33.37 28.38 27.87
N GLN A 14 32.41 28.38 26.98
CA GLN A 14 31.00 28.64 27.27
C GLN A 14 30.34 27.50 28.04
N GLN A 15 30.70 26.24 27.75
CA GLN A 15 30.26 25.07 28.51
C GLN A 15 30.87 25.06 29.95
N ILE A 16 32.14 25.39 30.07
CA ILE A 16 32.82 25.51 31.40
C ILE A 16 32.19 26.62 32.25
N ALA A 17 31.78 27.73 31.64
CA ALA A 17 31.14 28.84 32.37
C ALA A 17 29.72 28.48 32.88
N ASN A 18 29.05 27.51 32.27
CA ASN A 18 27.72 27.04 32.69
C ASN A 18 27.74 25.82 33.61
N PHE A 19 28.91 25.40 34.10
CA PHE A 19 29.14 24.17 34.90
C PHE A 19 28.56 24.22 36.32
N GLY A 20 27.73 25.19 36.64
CA GLY A 20 27.10 25.34 37.96
C GLY A 20 25.67 24.78 38.07
N SER A 21 25.09 24.24 37.03
CA SER A 21 23.83 23.51 37.07
C SER A 21 24.09 22.03 36.73
N GLU A 22 23.65 21.13 37.58
CA GLU A 22 23.75 19.67 37.44
C GLU A 22 22.94 19.13 36.22
N ALA A 23 23.10 19.70 35.04
CA ALA A 23 22.65 19.08 33.81
C ALA A 23 23.74 18.14 33.31
N ASP A 24 23.47 16.87 33.22
CA ASP A 24 24.39 15.86 32.69
C ASP A 24 24.81 16.29 31.26
N VAL A 25 26.03 16.77 31.12
CA VAL A 25 26.60 17.33 29.86
C VAL A 25 26.50 16.35 28.69
N ALA A 26 26.37 15.06 28.96
CA ALA A 26 26.19 14.00 27.99
C ALA A 26 24.77 13.99 27.32
N GLU A 27 23.83 14.76 27.87
CA GLU A 27 22.42 14.84 27.36
C GLU A 27 22.11 16.08 26.59
N ILE A 28 23.07 17.00 26.47
CA ILE A 28 22.92 18.29 25.78
C ILE A 28 23.97 18.42 24.68
N GLY A 29 23.55 18.84 23.49
CA GLY A 29 24.44 19.19 22.38
C GLY A 29 24.20 20.61 21.90
N GLN A 30 25.06 21.06 20.99
CA GLN A 30 24.99 22.37 20.36
C GLN A 30 24.95 22.24 18.84
N VAL A 31 24.08 23.01 18.18
CA VAL A 31 23.98 23.07 16.72
C VAL A 31 25.25 23.72 16.16
N LEU A 32 25.98 22.97 15.32
CA LEU A 32 27.14 23.46 14.59
C LEU A 32 26.75 24.11 13.25
N SER A 33 25.75 23.55 12.59
CA SER A 33 25.19 24.06 11.35
C SER A 33 23.79 23.50 11.15
N VAL A 34 22.93 24.26 10.46
CA VAL A 34 21.56 23.87 10.13
C VAL A 34 21.22 24.37 8.73
N GLY A 35 20.44 23.59 7.98
CA GLY A 35 19.90 23.95 6.68
C GLY A 35 19.32 22.74 5.97
N ASP A 36 18.35 22.99 5.11
CA ASP A 36 17.65 21.97 4.30
C ASP A 36 17.06 20.80 5.11
N GLY A 37 16.60 21.06 6.34
CA GLY A 37 16.03 20.04 7.24
C GLY A 37 17.06 19.16 7.92
N ILE A 38 18.35 19.50 7.87
CA ILE A 38 19.45 18.79 8.51
C ILE A 38 20.17 19.70 9.50
N ALA A 39 20.46 19.21 10.68
CA ALA A 39 21.36 19.84 11.63
C ALA A 39 22.58 18.96 11.89
N ARG A 40 23.74 19.58 12.10
CA ARG A 40 24.90 18.95 12.68
C ARG A 40 25.04 19.44 14.10
N VAL A 41 25.14 18.51 15.03
CA VAL A 41 25.14 18.81 16.46
C VAL A 41 26.42 18.27 17.09
N TYR A 42 27.10 19.09 17.81
CA TYR A 42 28.27 18.73 18.61
C TYR A 42 27.84 18.26 20.02
N GLY A 43 28.56 17.35 20.59
CA GLY A 43 28.21 16.71 21.87
C GLY A 43 27.22 15.56 21.63
N LEU A 44 26.36 15.26 22.59
CA LEU A 44 25.44 14.12 22.55
C LEU A 44 26.18 12.76 22.51
N ASP A 45 27.25 12.60 23.30
CA ASP A 45 28.14 11.44 23.24
C ASP A 45 27.46 10.09 23.45
N LYS A 46 26.31 10.08 24.13
CA LYS A 46 25.52 8.87 24.40
C LYS A 46 24.31 8.69 23.50
N VAL A 47 24.13 9.53 22.48
CA VAL A 47 22.98 9.44 21.58
C VAL A 47 22.99 8.14 20.78
N GLN A 48 21.83 7.59 20.53
CA GLN A 48 21.65 6.41 19.69
C GLN A 48 21.09 6.80 18.32
N ALA A 49 21.42 6.03 17.29
CA ALA A 49 20.79 6.19 16.00
C ALA A 49 19.28 5.93 16.12
N GLY A 50 18.46 6.82 15.52
CA GLY A 50 17.01 6.78 15.64
C GLY A 50 16.46 7.43 16.92
N GLU A 51 17.31 7.98 17.79
CA GLU A 51 16.87 8.69 18.98
C GLU A 51 16.28 10.06 18.64
N MET A 52 15.16 10.40 19.27
CA MET A 52 14.53 11.71 19.17
C MET A 52 15.33 12.76 19.94
N LEU A 53 15.48 13.89 19.30
CA LEU A 53 16.14 15.06 19.87
C LEU A 53 15.14 16.24 19.88
N GLU A 54 15.26 17.10 20.88
CA GLU A 54 14.45 18.29 21.02
C GLU A 54 15.32 19.54 20.82
N PHE A 55 14.91 20.34 19.85
CA PHE A 55 15.46 21.66 19.52
C PHE A 55 14.70 22.76 20.24
N PRO A 56 15.19 24.02 20.23
CA PRO A 56 14.44 25.15 20.72
C PRO A 56 13.04 25.23 20.11
N ASN A 57 12.08 25.80 20.82
CA ASN A 57 10.67 25.90 20.40
C ASN A 57 9.92 24.57 20.25
N GLY A 58 10.42 23.48 20.86
CA GLY A 58 9.77 22.17 20.80
C GLY A 58 9.89 21.47 19.46
N MET A 59 10.71 21.97 18.53
CA MET A 59 11.01 21.30 17.28
C MET A 59 11.70 19.96 17.54
N ARG A 60 11.29 18.91 16.85
CA ARG A 60 11.84 17.56 17.00
C ARG A 60 12.72 17.19 15.82
N GLY A 61 13.74 16.39 16.11
CA GLY A 61 14.60 15.79 15.11
C GLY A 61 14.96 14.37 15.50
N MET A 62 15.61 13.66 14.59
CA MET A 62 16.10 12.29 14.82
C MET A 62 17.58 12.20 14.48
N ALA A 63 18.38 11.62 15.38
CA ALA A 63 19.78 11.30 15.13
C ALA A 63 19.88 10.20 14.07
N LEU A 64 20.56 10.48 12.96
CA LEU A 64 20.66 9.55 11.84
C LEU A 64 22.12 9.14 11.54
N ASN A 65 23.07 10.08 11.57
CA ASN A 65 24.49 9.81 11.42
C ASN A 65 25.22 10.08 12.75
N LEU A 66 25.94 9.09 13.26
CA LEU A 66 26.79 9.23 14.41
C LEU A 66 28.24 9.28 13.93
N GLU A 67 28.84 10.47 13.94
CA GLU A 67 30.24 10.70 13.57
C GLU A 67 31.07 10.92 14.83
N THR A 68 32.38 10.87 14.71
CA THR A 68 33.29 10.95 15.86
C THR A 68 33.18 12.29 16.62
N ASP A 69 32.90 13.37 15.91
CA ASP A 69 32.90 14.74 16.42
C ASP A 69 31.55 15.46 16.29
N ASN A 70 30.60 14.85 15.62
CA ASN A 70 29.26 15.42 15.48
C ASN A 70 28.18 14.36 15.21
N VAL A 71 26.95 14.76 15.38
CA VAL A 71 25.75 13.96 15.09
C VAL A 71 24.98 14.63 13.96
N GLY A 72 24.72 13.91 12.88
CA GLY A 72 23.84 14.32 11.81
C GLY A 72 22.38 14.06 12.18
N VAL A 73 21.59 15.12 12.27
CA VAL A 73 20.20 15.08 12.74
C VAL A 73 19.28 15.53 11.62
N VAL A 74 18.21 14.76 11.39
CA VAL A 74 17.12 15.16 10.48
C VAL A 74 16.01 15.84 11.28
N ILE A 75 15.48 16.97 10.78
CA ILE A 75 14.50 17.79 11.48
C ILE A 75 13.11 17.50 10.94
N PHE A 76 12.16 17.26 11.84
CA PHE A 76 10.75 16.97 11.51
C PHE A 76 9.91 18.24 11.48
N GLY A 77 10.24 19.18 10.61
CA GLY A 77 9.49 20.43 10.46
C GLY A 77 10.31 21.53 9.81
N ASP A 78 9.88 22.79 10.04
CA ASP A 78 10.56 23.97 9.53
C ASP A 78 11.77 24.29 10.40
N ASP A 79 12.95 24.27 9.81
CA ASP A 79 14.23 24.54 10.47
C ASP A 79 14.57 26.04 10.57
N SER A 80 13.75 26.92 10.02
CA SER A 80 13.98 28.37 9.99
C SER A 80 14.15 29.01 11.37
N GLY A 81 13.59 28.37 12.41
CA GLY A 81 13.68 28.82 13.80
C GLY A 81 14.91 28.31 14.55
N ILE A 82 15.74 27.47 13.95
CA ILE A 82 16.93 26.87 14.56
C ILE A 82 18.17 27.61 14.08
N ARG A 83 19.09 27.91 14.99
CA ARG A 83 20.31 28.66 14.71
C ARG A 83 21.56 27.90 15.17
N GLU A 84 22.66 28.22 14.56
CA GLU A 84 23.99 27.83 15.02
C GLU A 84 24.19 28.28 16.47
N GLY A 85 24.71 27.37 17.32
CA GLY A 85 24.88 27.60 18.76
C GLY A 85 23.65 27.24 19.61
N ASP A 86 22.50 26.93 19.01
CA ASP A 86 21.31 26.52 19.76
C ASP A 86 21.53 25.21 20.49
N THR A 87 20.91 25.08 21.67
CA THR A 87 21.01 23.89 22.49
C THR A 87 20.03 22.82 22.03
N VAL A 88 20.52 21.60 21.86
CA VAL A 88 19.73 20.40 21.51
C VAL A 88 19.76 19.44 22.68
N LYS A 89 18.60 18.92 23.06
CA LYS A 89 18.43 17.98 24.17
C LYS A 89 18.12 16.56 23.65
N ARG A 90 18.73 15.58 24.28
CA ARG A 90 18.33 14.19 24.12
C ARG A 90 16.98 13.96 24.79
N THR A 91 16.14 13.13 24.17
CA THR A 91 14.91 12.65 24.81
C THR A 91 15.09 11.30 25.49
N GLY A 92 16.19 10.58 25.20
CA GLY A 92 16.41 9.19 25.63
C GLY A 92 15.46 8.18 24.98
N SER A 93 14.63 8.61 24.05
CA SER A 93 13.60 7.79 23.42
C SER A 93 13.86 7.65 21.92
N ILE A 94 13.85 6.41 21.43
CA ILE A 94 13.81 6.15 19.98
C ILE A 94 12.47 6.64 19.43
N VAL A 95 12.45 7.09 18.17
CA VAL A 95 11.23 7.57 17.50
C VAL A 95 10.07 6.60 17.69
N ASP A 96 9.00 7.09 18.28
CA ASP A 96 7.77 6.38 18.55
C ASP A 96 6.55 7.14 18.05
N VAL A 97 5.46 6.43 17.83
CA VAL A 97 4.21 6.96 17.28
C VAL A 97 3.00 6.40 18.02
N PRO A 98 1.85 7.08 17.99
CA PRO A 98 0.62 6.55 18.56
C PRO A 98 0.14 5.34 17.76
N ILE A 99 -0.35 4.32 18.48
CA ILE A 99 -1.01 3.14 17.95
C ILE A 99 -2.28 2.87 18.73
N GLY A 100 -3.26 2.24 18.14
CA GLY A 100 -4.51 1.89 18.81
C GLY A 100 -5.76 2.12 17.95
N ARG A 101 -6.90 1.71 18.48
CA ARG A 101 -8.20 1.88 17.80
C ARG A 101 -8.63 3.34 17.70
N GLY A 102 -8.15 4.20 18.59
CA GLY A 102 -8.43 5.64 18.58
C GLY A 102 -7.90 6.39 17.35
N LEU A 103 -7.11 5.73 16.51
CA LEU A 103 -6.65 6.26 15.20
C LEU A 103 -7.64 6.01 14.06
N LEU A 104 -8.62 5.11 14.22
CA LEU A 104 -9.62 4.86 13.19
C LEU A 104 -10.46 6.12 12.94
N GLY A 105 -10.68 6.45 11.69
CA GLY A 105 -11.38 7.66 11.27
C GLY A 105 -10.54 8.95 11.34
N ARG A 106 -9.25 8.85 11.64
CA ARG A 106 -8.34 9.99 11.83
C ARG A 106 -7.37 10.16 10.65
N VAL A 107 -6.96 11.40 10.46
CA VAL A 107 -5.88 11.78 9.54
C VAL A 107 -4.74 12.35 10.38
N VAL A 108 -3.56 11.76 10.25
CA VAL A 108 -2.37 12.09 11.03
C VAL A 108 -1.18 12.40 10.12
N ASP A 109 -0.19 13.11 10.66
CA ASP A 109 1.09 13.37 9.98
C ASP A 109 2.06 12.20 10.08
N GLY A 110 3.29 12.36 9.56
CA GLY A 110 4.34 11.34 9.60
C GLY A 110 4.83 10.98 11.03
N LEU A 111 4.54 11.78 12.04
CA LEU A 111 4.82 11.51 13.46
C LEU A 111 3.60 10.97 14.21
N GLY A 112 2.46 10.82 13.52
CA GLY A 112 1.21 10.38 14.12
C GLY A 112 0.41 11.46 14.83
N ASN A 113 0.76 12.75 14.67
CA ASN A 113 -0.03 13.84 15.23
C ASN A 113 -1.30 14.06 14.39
N PRO A 114 -2.47 14.29 15.01
CA PRO A 114 -3.71 14.53 14.27
C PRO A 114 -3.66 15.86 13.52
N ILE A 115 -4.06 15.85 12.24
CA ILE A 115 -4.11 17.03 11.36
C ILE A 115 -5.50 17.25 10.76
N ASP A 116 -6.50 16.51 11.25
CA ASP A 116 -7.88 16.52 10.76
C ASP A 116 -8.81 17.51 11.48
N GLY A 117 -8.30 18.27 12.46
CA GLY A 117 -9.09 19.21 13.23
C GLY A 117 -10.07 18.59 14.23
N LYS A 118 -10.04 17.26 14.43
CA LYS A 118 -10.96 16.56 15.35
C LYS A 118 -10.46 16.49 16.80
N GLY A 119 -9.46 17.28 17.17
CA GLY A 119 -8.87 17.28 18.50
C GLY A 119 -7.86 16.17 18.77
N PRO A 120 -7.39 16.00 20.00
CA PRO A 120 -6.37 15.04 20.37
C PRO A 120 -6.84 13.60 20.17
N LEU A 121 -5.87 12.69 20.02
CA LEU A 121 -6.14 11.25 19.95
C LEU A 121 -6.48 10.72 21.33
N THR A 122 -7.47 9.84 21.39
CA THR A 122 -7.88 9.07 22.59
C THR A 122 -7.76 7.59 22.30
N ASP A 123 -7.66 6.74 23.32
CA ASP A 123 -7.50 5.30 23.17
C ASP A 123 -6.31 4.90 22.28
N VAL A 124 -5.16 5.52 22.57
CA VAL A 124 -3.89 5.24 21.90
C VAL A 124 -2.77 5.01 22.91
N THR A 125 -1.84 4.16 22.55
CA THR A 125 -0.56 3.95 23.22
C THR A 125 0.57 4.32 22.28
N ARG A 126 1.82 4.37 22.76
CA ARG A 126 2.96 4.67 21.90
C ARG A 126 3.78 3.42 21.62
N SER A 127 4.27 3.28 20.41
CA SER A 127 5.14 2.19 19.98
C SER A 127 6.27 2.72 19.10
N ARG A 128 7.44 2.06 19.21
CA ARG A 128 8.61 2.39 18.38
C ARG A 128 8.30 2.18 16.91
N VAL A 129 8.80 3.09 16.08
CA VAL A 129 8.64 3.03 14.64
C VAL A 129 9.57 2.01 14.00
N GLU A 130 10.82 1.97 14.47
CA GLU A 130 11.81 1.03 13.97
C GLU A 130 11.82 -0.24 14.83
N VAL A 131 11.12 -1.26 14.34
CA VAL A 131 11.07 -2.60 14.92
C VAL A 131 11.46 -3.64 13.88
N LYS A 132 12.00 -4.77 14.34
CA LYS A 132 12.32 -5.90 13.48
C LYS A 132 11.03 -6.56 12.99
N ALA A 133 11.05 -7.00 11.74
CA ALA A 133 9.98 -7.83 11.19
C ALA A 133 9.83 -9.14 12.01
N PRO A 134 8.62 -9.74 12.03
CA PRO A 134 8.41 -11.05 12.65
C PRO A 134 9.40 -12.09 12.10
N GLY A 135 9.95 -12.91 12.98
CA GLY A 135 10.83 -14.01 12.61
C GLY A 135 10.12 -15.11 11.78
N ILE A 136 10.83 -16.15 11.41
CA ILE A 136 10.29 -17.26 10.60
C ILE A 136 9.24 -18.05 11.40
N ILE A 137 9.52 -18.35 12.66
CA ILE A 137 8.67 -19.22 13.51
C ILE A 137 7.27 -18.64 13.74
N PRO A 138 7.07 -17.32 14.01
CA PRO A 138 5.73 -16.75 14.20
C PRO A 138 4.87 -16.68 12.93
N ARG A 139 5.45 -16.91 11.74
CA ARG A 139 4.73 -16.78 10.47
C ARG A 139 3.98 -18.05 10.09
N LYS A 140 2.87 -17.86 9.39
CA LYS A 140 2.10 -18.90 8.72
C LYS A 140 2.02 -18.58 7.23
N SER A 141 1.97 -19.60 6.40
CA SER A 141 1.76 -19.42 4.96
C SER A 141 0.45 -18.70 4.67
N VAL A 142 0.47 -17.77 3.72
CA VAL A 142 -0.72 -17.02 3.29
C VAL A 142 -1.73 -17.96 2.64
N HIS A 143 -2.97 -17.96 3.15
CA HIS A 143 -4.04 -18.88 2.71
C HIS A 143 -5.44 -18.25 2.76
N GLU A 144 -5.59 -17.05 3.28
CA GLU A 144 -6.86 -16.32 3.37
C GLU A 144 -6.87 -15.20 2.34
N PRO A 145 -7.96 -15.01 1.58
CA PRO A 145 -8.02 -13.95 0.57
C PRO A 145 -8.16 -12.56 1.19
N VAL A 146 -7.57 -11.56 0.51
CA VAL A 146 -7.99 -10.16 0.57
C VAL A 146 -8.87 -9.92 -0.65
N GLN A 147 -10.15 -9.74 -0.45
CA GLN A 147 -11.07 -9.41 -1.53
C GLN A 147 -10.92 -7.95 -1.91
N THR A 148 -10.41 -7.68 -3.11
CA THR A 148 -10.21 -6.30 -3.58
C THR A 148 -11.50 -5.68 -4.14
N GLY A 149 -12.46 -6.51 -4.50
CA GLY A 149 -13.67 -6.09 -5.19
C GLY A 149 -13.45 -5.80 -6.69
N LEU A 150 -12.24 -6.03 -7.19
CA LEU A 150 -11.88 -5.87 -8.58
C LEU A 150 -11.76 -7.24 -9.26
N LYS A 151 -12.67 -7.51 -10.20
CA LYS A 151 -12.75 -8.81 -10.91
C LYS A 151 -11.40 -9.24 -11.50
N ALA A 152 -10.70 -8.30 -12.13
CA ALA A 152 -9.42 -8.59 -12.76
C ALA A 152 -8.33 -8.99 -11.75
N ILE A 153 -8.35 -8.47 -10.54
CA ILE A 153 -7.38 -8.80 -9.48
C ILE A 153 -7.78 -10.11 -8.81
N ASP A 154 -9.00 -10.16 -8.28
CA ASP A 154 -9.46 -11.31 -7.49
C ASP A 154 -9.47 -12.62 -8.30
N ALA A 155 -9.68 -12.53 -9.63
CA ALA A 155 -9.65 -13.67 -10.53
C ALA A 155 -8.24 -14.04 -11.05
N LEU A 156 -7.41 -13.05 -11.38
CA LEU A 156 -6.16 -13.28 -12.15
C LEU A 156 -4.88 -13.11 -11.33
N VAL A 157 -4.89 -12.22 -10.34
CA VAL A 157 -3.72 -11.86 -9.50
C VAL A 157 -4.17 -11.75 -8.04
N PRO A 158 -4.71 -12.83 -7.45
CA PRO A 158 -5.32 -12.77 -6.13
C PRO A 158 -4.31 -12.41 -5.04
N ILE A 159 -4.78 -11.64 -4.06
CA ILE A 159 -4.01 -11.16 -2.93
C ILE A 159 -4.48 -11.88 -1.66
N GLY A 160 -3.53 -12.34 -0.86
CA GLY A 160 -3.83 -12.99 0.43
C GLY A 160 -3.49 -12.11 1.62
N ARG A 161 -4.13 -12.40 2.75
CA ARG A 161 -3.88 -11.73 4.03
C ARG A 161 -2.49 -12.03 4.54
N GLY A 162 -1.65 -11.01 4.63
CA GLY A 162 -0.23 -11.12 4.98
C GLY A 162 0.72 -11.11 3.79
N GLN A 163 0.22 -11.02 2.57
CA GLN A 163 1.00 -10.91 1.34
C GLN A 163 1.47 -9.48 1.11
N ARG A 164 2.58 -9.35 0.38
CA ARG A 164 3.09 -8.08 -0.17
C ARG A 164 2.88 -8.11 -1.68
N GLU A 165 1.93 -7.36 -2.17
CA GLU A 165 1.64 -7.29 -3.61
C GLU A 165 1.89 -5.88 -4.13
N LEU A 166 2.82 -5.75 -5.06
CA LEU A 166 3.22 -4.47 -5.62
C LEU A 166 2.20 -3.98 -6.65
N ILE A 167 1.79 -2.72 -6.56
CA ILE A 167 1.05 -2.04 -7.63
C ILE A 167 2.03 -1.11 -8.36
N ILE A 168 2.30 -1.39 -9.63
CA ILE A 168 3.34 -0.71 -10.40
C ILE A 168 2.80 -0.22 -11.75
N GLY A 169 3.23 0.95 -12.17
CA GLY A 169 2.86 1.55 -13.46
C GLY A 169 3.17 3.04 -13.54
N ASP A 170 2.99 3.61 -14.71
CA ASP A 170 3.23 5.04 -14.96
C ASP A 170 2.22 5.94 -14.24
N ARG A 171 2.45 7.25 -14.28
CA ARG A 171 1.51 8.23 -13.75
C ARG A 171 0.13 8.08 -14.39
N GLN A 172 -0.92 8.27 -13.57
CA GLN A 172 -2.33 8.28 -14.02
C GLN A 172 -2.82 6.97 -14.65
N THR A 173 -2.17 5.84 -14.40
CA THR A 173 -2.62 4.51 -14.86
C THR A 173 -3.67 3.87 -13.95
N GLY A 174 -4.05 4.53 -12.85
CA GLY A 174 -5.07 4.02 -11.92
C GLY A 174 -4.54 3.29 -10.69
N LYS A 175 -3.24 3.39 -10.36
CA LYS A 175 -2.64 2.75 -9.17
C LYS A 175 -3.39 3.06 -7.87
N THR A 176 -3.57 4.35 -7.58
CA THR A 176 -4.32 4.81 -6.40
C THR A 176 -5.78 4.35 -6.44
N ALA A 177 -6.42 4.30 -7.62
CA ALA A 177 -7.78 3.81 -7.76
C ALA A 177 -7.93 2.35 -7.32
N VAL A 178 -7.03 1.47 -7.74
CA VAL A 178 -6.98 0.06 -7.30
C VAL A 178 -6.88 -0.03 -5.77
N ALA A 179 -6.02 0.78 -5.17
CA ALA A 179 -5.84 0.80 -3.71
C ALA A 179 -7.12 1.28 -2.99
N ILE A 180 -7.74 2.36 -3.47
CA ILE A 180 -8.97 2.90 -2.87
C ILE A 180 -10.13 1.91 -3.04
N ASP A 181 -10.34 1.32 -4.21
CA ASP A 181 -11.38 0.30 -4.43
C ASP A 181 -11.20 -0.88 -3.47
N THR A 182 -9.97 -1.31 -3.22
CA THR A 182 -9.68 -2.36 -2.23
C THR A 182 -10.11 -1.96 -0.82
N ILE A 183 -9.89 -0.71 -0.41
CA ILE A 183 -10.37 -0.19 0.88
C ILE A 183 -11.91 -0.16 0.91
N LEU A 184 -12.55 0.38 -0.13
CA LEU A 184 -14.02 0.51 -0.20
C LEU A 184 -14.72 -0.84 -0.10
N ASN A 185 -14.13 -1.88 -0.68
CA ASN A 185 -14.68 -3.24 -0.66
C ASN A 185 -14.72 -3.87 0.75
N GLN A 186 -13.99 -3.34 1.72
CA GLN A 186 -13.97 -3.88 3.08
C GLN A 186 -15.16 -3.44 3.94
N LYS A 187 -16.04 -2.58 3.43
CA LYS A 187 -17.14 -1.98 4.19
C LYS A 187 -18.06 -3.01 4.82
N GLU A 188 -18.57 -3.98 4.05
CA GLU A 188 -19.50 -4.98 4.55
C GLU A 188 -18.86 -5.88 5.62
N ALA A 189 -17.62 -6.32 5.40
CA ALA A 189 -16.89 -7.13 6.36
C ALA A 189 -16.65 -6.38 7.68
N ASN A 190 -16.32 -5.09 7.61
CA ASN A 190 -16.08 -4.25 8.78
C ASN A 190 -17.39 -3.86 9.52
N ALA A 191 -18.52 -3.80 8.82
CA ALA A 191 -19.83 -3.57 9.44
C ALA A 191 -20.34 -4.80 10.22
N GLY A 192 -19.83 -5.98 9.94
CA GLY A 192 -20.17 -7.22 10.64
C GLY A 192 -19.62 -7.28 12.07
N THR A 193 -20.08 -8.28 12.83
CA THR A 193 -19.64 -8.52 14.22
C THR A 193 -18.45 -9.47 14.31
N ASP A 194 -18.15 -10.21 13.25
CA ASP A 194 -17.07 -11.19 13.19
C ASP A 194 -15.71 -10.49 12.95
N GLU A 195 -14.93 -10.36 14.01
CA GLU A 195 -13.62 -9.68 13.97
C GLU A 195 -12.64 -10.38 13.02
N SER A 196 -12.75 -11.69 12.84
CA SER A 196 -11.86 -12.45 11.94
C SER A 196 -12.04 -12.10 10.46
N LYS A 197 -13.18 -11.54 10.09
CA LYS A 197 -13.49 -11.11 8.72
C LYS A 197 -13.10 -9.67 8.45
N LYS A 198 -12.97 -8.84 9.49
CA LYS A 198 -12.63 -7.43 9.36
C LYS A 198 -11.24 -7.23 8.78
N LEU A 199 -11.06 -6.12 8.09
CA LEU A 199 -9.77 -5.68 7.58
C LEU A 199 -9.65 -4.17 7.79
N TYR A 200 -8.82 -3.78 8.75
CA TYR A 200 -8.54 -2.37 9.04
C TYR A 200 -7.55 -1.83 8.02
N CYS A 201 -7.81 -0.66 7.48
CA CYS A 201 -7.04 -0.12 6.37
C CYS A 201 -6.21 1.07 6.82
N ILE A 202 -4.94 1.10 6.44
CA ILE A 202 -4.05 2.24 6.67
C ILE A 202 -3.55 2.73 5.30
N TYR A 203 -3.93 3.96 4.95
CA TYR A 203 -3.48 4.60 3.72
C TYR A 203 -2.38 5.62 4.06
N VAL A 204 -1.18 5.40 3.52
CA VAL A 204 -0.04 6.28 3.70
C VAL A 204 0.20 7.08 2.42
N ALA A 205 -0.10 8.37 2.46
CA ALA A 205 0.17 9.32 1.38
C ALA A 205 1.58 9.90 1.53
N ILE A 206 2.45 9.62 0.55
CA ILE A 206 3.86 10.01 0.60
C ILE A 206 4.15 10.98 -0.56
N GLY A 207 4.53 12.21 -0.24
CA GLY A 207 4.92 13.20 -1.23
C GLY A 207 3.81 13.58 -2.22
N GLN A 208 2.55 13.36 -1.88
CA GLN A 208 1.40 13.72 -2.70
C GLN A 208 0.99 15.19 -2.47
N LYS A 209 0.26 15.76 -3.42
CA LYS A 209 -0.33 17.10 -3.25
C LYS A 209 -1.40 17.07 -2.17
N ARG A 210 -1.47 18.11 -1.34
CA ARG A 210 -2.51 18.25 -0.30
C ARG A 210 -3.92 18.10 -0.85
N SER A 211 -4.20 18.66 -2.03
CA SER A 211 -5.50 18.52 -2.70
C SER A 211 -5.85 17.07 -3.05
N THR A 212 -4.87 16.28 -3.46
CA THR A 212 -5.06 14.84 -3.75
C THR A 212 -5.40 14.07 -2.48
N VAL A 213 -4.65 14.33 -1.39
CA VAL A 213 -4.92 13.68 -0.09
C VAL A 213 -6.30 14.06 0.43
N ALA A 214 -6.67 15.35 0.35
CA ALA A 214 -8.00 15.81 0.75
C ALA A 214 -9.13 15.14 -0.04
N GLN A 215 -8.94 14.94 -1.35
CA GLN A 215 -9.89 14.23 -2.20
C GLN A 215 -10.01 12.75 -1.81
N ILE A 216 -8.91 12.08 -1.50
CA ILE A 216 -8.91 10.68 -1.05
C ILE A 216 -9.66 10.56 0.28
N VAL A 217 -9.34 11.41 1.25
CA VAL A 217 -10.04 11.44 2.56
C VAL A 217 -11.53 11.66 2.37
N LYS A 218 -11.91 12.61 1.51
CA LYS A 218 -13.32 12.85 1.18
C LYS A 218 -13.98 11.62 0.55
N THR A 219 -13.33 10.98 -0.41
CA THR A 219 -13.86 9.75 -1.04
C THR A 219 -14.08 8.67 0.02
N LEU A 220 -13.11 8.42 0.90
CA LEU A 220 -13.26 7.44 1.98
C LEU A 220 -14.41 7.80 2.94
N GLN A 221 -14.62 9.09 3.22
CA GLN A 221 -15.74 9.58 4.04
C GLN A 221 -17.09 9.37 3.34
N ASP A 222 -17.19 9.78 2.08
CA ASP A 222 -18.43 9.70 1.30
C ASP A 222 -18.94 8.26 1.15
N TYR A 223 -18.01 7.29 1.08
CA TYR A 223 -18.33 5.87 1.03
C TYR A 223 -18.42 5.19 2.40
N GLY A 224 -18.17 5.92 3.50
CA GLY A 224 -18.19 5.38 4.87
C GLY A 224 -17.00 4.48 5.20
N ALA A 225 -15.90 4.57 4.43
CA ALA A 225 -14.70 3.75 4.64
C ALA A 225 -13.74 4.34 5.69
N MET A 226 -13.93 5.59 6.10
CA MET A 226 -13.11 6.20 7.17
C MET A 226 -13.33 5.51 8.52
N ASP A 227 -14.48 4.93 8.78
CA ASP A 227 -14.79 4.29 10.08
C ASP A 227 -13.83 3.13 10.43
N TYR A 228 -13.25 2.51 9.43
CA TYR A 228 -12.26 1.42 9.59
C TYR A 228 -10.90 1.76 8.97
N SER A 229 -10.64 3.02 8.67
CA SER A 229 -9.41 3.46 8.00
C SER A 229 -8.64 4.50 8.82
N ILE A 230 -7.32 4.49 8.65
CA ILE A 230 -6.38 5.49 9.15
C ILE A 230 -5.68 6.09 7.92
N VAL A 231 -5.54 7.43 7.88
CA VAL A 231 -4.76 8.10 6.85
C VAL A 231 -3.54 8.74 7.49
N VAL A 232 -2.35 8.36 7.01
CA VAL A 232 -1.08 8.96 7.38
C VAL A 232 -0.61 9.82 6.21
N ALA A 233 -0.48 11.12 6.39
CA ALA A 233 -0.14 12.04 5.33
C ALA A 233 1.21 12.72 5.58
N ALA A 234 2.14 12.53 4.66
CA ALA A 234 3.37 13.30 4.50
C ALA A 234 3.37 13.89 3.09
N THR A 235 2.82 15.09 2.95
CA THR A 235 2.56 15.71 1.65
C THR A 235 3.83 16.27 1.00
N ALA A 236 3.74 16.64 -0.27
CA ALA A 236 4.89 17.18 -1.03
C ALA A 236 5.43 18.51 -0.48
N SER A 237 4.66 19.21 0.35
CA SER A 237 5.10 20.44 1.01
C SER A 237 5.78 20.21 2.36
N GLU A 238 5.82 18.97 2.83
CA GLU A 238 6.50 18.61 4.06
C GLU A 238 7.95 18.20 3.81
N PRO A 239 8.85 18.41 4.78
CA PRO A 239 10.25 18.09 4.63
C PRO A 239 10.49 16.60 4.41
N ALA A 240 11.58 16.25 3.71
CA ALA A 240 11.95 14.89 3.37
C ALA A 240 11.95 13.91 4.56
N PRO A 241 12.38 14.28 5.78
CA PRO A 241 12.34 13.39 6.94
C PRO A 241 10.95 12.86 7.28
N LEU A 242 9.90 13.67 7.13
CA LEU A 242 8.51 13.23 7.36
C LEU A 242 8.02 12.27 6.27
N GLN A 243 8.39 12.52 5.01
CA GLN A 243 8.08 11.61 3.90
C GLN A 243 8.81 10.26 4.03
N PHE A 244 10.04 10.28 4.55
CA PHE A 244 10.80 9.08 4.89
C PHE A 244 10.14 8.26 6.00
N LEU A 245 9.68 8.93 7.07
CA LEU A 245 9.17 8.28 8.27
C LEU A 245 7.74 7.74 8.12
N ALA A 246 6.88 8.44 7.37
CA ALA A 246 5.45 8.15 7.27
C ALA A 246 5.11 6.68 6.93
N PRO A 247 5.79 5.98 6.01
CA PRO A 247 5.54 4.56 5.77
C PRO A 247 5.78 3.68 6.99
N TYR A 248 6.83 3.95 7.74
CA TYR A 248 7.12 3.23 8.98
C TYR A 248 6.09 3.52 10.07
N THR A 249 5.67 4.77 10.19
CA THR A 249 4.58 5.18 11.10
C THR A 249 3.30 4.40 10.81
N GLY A 250 2.86 4.41 9.56
CA GLY A 250 1.68 3.64 9.14
C GLY A 250 1.85 2.14 9.38
N CYS A 251 3.03 1.59 9.10
CA CYS A 251 3.33 0.19 9.35
C CYS A 251 3.19 -0.18 10.84
N THR A 252 3.71 0.65 11.73
CA THR A 252 3.59 0.45 13.19
C THR A 252 2.14 0.51 13.64
N MET A 253 1.32 1.38 13.06
CA MET A 253 -0.13 1.41 13.31
C MET A 253 -0.83 0.12 12.82
N GLY A 254 -0.43 -0.39 11.67
CA GLY A 254 -0.95 -1.65 11.12
C GLY A 254 -0.53 -2.88 11.95
N GLU A 255 0.68 -2.88 12.48
CA GLU A 255 1.18 -3.95 13.35
C GLU A 255 0.38 -4.08 14.65
N PHE A 256 -0.15 -2.98 15.18
CA PHE A 256 -1.06 -3.04 16.33
C PHE A 256 -2.22 -4.01 16.08
N PHE A 257 -2.85 -3.94 14.91
CA PHE A 257 -3.95 -4.86 14.58
C PHE A 257 -3.44 -6.30 14.40
N ARG A 258 -2.36 -6.48 13.62
CA ARG A 258 -1.75 -7.81 13.40
C ARG A 258 -1.41 -8.51 14.71
N ASP A 259 -0.73 -7.81 15.61
CA ASP A 259 -0.19 -8.39 16.85
C ASP A 259 -1.28 -8.63 17.91
N ASN A 260 -2.47 -8.04 17.73
CA ASN A 260 -3.66 -8.31 18.54
C ASN A 260 -4.66 -9.26 17.86
N GLY A 261 -4.20 -10.09 16.93
CA GLY A 261 -5.04 -11.12 16.30
C GLY A 261 -6.04 -10.59 15.26
N MET A 262 -5.89 -9.34 14.85
CA MET A 262 -6.74 -8.69 13.85
C MET A 262 -6.03 -8.65 12.49
N HIS A 263 -6.70 -8.09 11.49
CA HIS A 263 -6.16 -7.99 10.15
C HIS A 263 -6.07 -6.53 9.71
N ALA A 264 -4.92 -6.17 9.14
CA ALA A 264 -4.71 -4.83 8.58
C ALA A 264 -4.22 -4.89 7.13
N LEU A 265 -4.61 -3.87 6.38
CA LEU A 265 -4.15 -3.60 5.02
C LEU A 265 -3.39 -2.29 5.01
N MET A 266 -2.15 -2.35 4.54
CA MET A 266 -1.28 -1.19 4.35
C MET A 266 -1.22 -0.80 2.88
N ILE A 267 -1.44 0.47 2.59
CA ILE A 267 -1.22 1.04 1.27
C ILE A 267 -0.15 2.11 1.40
N TYR A 268 0.94 1.97 0.64
CA TYR A 268 2.04 2.95 0.58
C TYR A 268 2.01 3.67 -0.77
N ASP A 269 1.45 4.86 -0.82
CA ASP A 269 1.27 5.62 -2.06
C ASP A 269 2.12 6.92 -2.04
N ASP A 270 3.35 6.92 -2.55
CA ASP A 270 4.10 5.81 -3.15
C ASP A 270 5.52 5.69 -2.54
N LEU A 271 6.08 4.51 -2.61
CA LEU A 271 7.44 4.24 -2.11
C LEU A 271 8.55 4.84 -3.00
N SER A 272 8.24 5.18 -4.26
CA SER A 272 9.19 5.90 -5.12
C SER A 272 9.54 7.26 -4.51
N LYS A 273 8.56 7.97 -3.98
CA LYS A 273 8.78 9.27 -3.30
C LYS A 273 9.48 9.12 -1.96
N GLN A 274 9.20 8.04 -1.22
CA GLN A 274 10.00 7.73 -0.02
C GLN A 274 11.48 7.55 -0.35
N ALA A 275 11.78 6.81 -1.42
CA ALA A 275 13.16 6.62 -1.86
C ALA A 275 13.83 7.93 -2.27
N VAL A 276 13.11 8.82 -2.95
CA VAL A 276 13.60 10.17 -3.31
C VAL A 276 13.88 11.00 -2.06
N ALA A 277 12.98 11.00 -1.08
CA ALA A 277 13.17 11.69 0.20
C ALA A 277 14.41 11.15 0.94
N TYR A 278 14.58 9.84 0.97
CA TYR A 278 15.75 9.20 1.59
C TYR A 278 17.05 9.52 0.86
N ARG A 279 17.03 9.57 -0.48
CA ARG A 279 18.16 10.03 -1.29
C ARG A 279 18.55 11.47 -0.95
N GLN A 280 17.57 12.37 -0.87
CA GLN A 280 17.81 13.78 -0.50
C GLN A 280 18.48 13.88 0.87
N MET A 281 17.93 13.24 1.89
CA MET A 281 18.49 13.23 3.23
C MET A 281 19.91 12.66 3.25
N SER A 282 20.15 11.56 2.55
CA SER A 282 21.46 10.90 2.50
C SER A 282 22.52 11.76 1.85
N LEU A 283 22.20 12.47 0.77
CA LEU A 283 23.11 13.40 0.11
C LEU A 283 23.46 14.61 1.01
N LEU A 284 22.46 15.16 1.69
CA LEU A 284 22.67 16.28 2.64
C LEU A 284 23.53 15.85 3.84
N LEU A 285 23.36 14.61 4.31
CA LEU A 285 24.20 13.99 5.33
C LEU A 285 25.57 13.53 4.79
N ARG A 286 25.88 13.79 3.51
CA ARG A 286 27.14 13.42 2.84
C ARG A 286 27.43 11.91 2.82
N ARG A 287 26.39 11.07 2.83
CA ARG A 287 26.56 9.65 2.57
C ARG A 287 26.95 9.43 1.11
N PRO A 288 27.88 8.51 0.81
CA PRO A 288 28.33 8.29 -0.57
C PRO A 288 27.17 7.81 -1.44
N PRO A 289 26.92 8.44 -2.61
CA PRO A 289 25.89 8.02 -3.54
C PRO A 289 26.30 6.77 -4.31
N GLY A 290 25.33 5.89 -4.58
CA GLY A 290 25.43 4.74 -5.48
C GLY A 290 24.69 4.96 -6.80
N ARG A 291 24.09 3.90 -7.34
CA ARG A 291 23.30 3.92 -8.58
C ARG A 291 22.17 4.95 -8.48
N GLU A 292 21.99 5.78 -9.51
CA GLU A 292 20.99 6.85 -9.59
C GLU A 292 21.04 7.81 -8.39
N ALA A 293 22.23 7.98 -7.81
CA ALA A 293 22.50 8.78 -6.61
C ALA A 293 21.77 8.30 -5.32
N TYR A 294 21.18 7.11 -5.31
CA TYR A 294 20.65 6.52 -4.10
C TYR A 294 21.77 6.02 -3.18
N PRO A 295 21.58 6.07 -1.85
CA PRO A 295 22.54 5.49 -0.93
C PRO A 295 22.56 3.96 -1.05
N GLY A 296 23.66 3.33 -0.65
CA GLY A 296 23.86 1.89 -0.80
C GLY A 296 22.86 1.01 -0.04
N ASP A 297 22.19 1.58 0.96
CA ASP A 297 21.20 0.91 1.80
C ASP A 297 19.73 1.15 1.39
N VAL A 298 19.47 1.70 0.19
CA VAL A 298 18.10 1.96 -0.27
C VAL A 298 17.29 0.68 -0.45
N PHE A 299 17.92 -0.44 -0.78
CA PHE A 299 17.24 -1.74 -0.77
C PHE A 299 16.74 -2.09 0.64
N TYR A 300 17.56 -1.89 1.65
CA TYR A 300 17.20 -2.13 3.05
C TYR A 300 16.11 -1.19 3.56
N LEU A 301 16.03 0.05 3.05
CA LEU A 301 14.93 0.96 3.32
C LEU A 301 13.57 0.32 3.07
N HIS A 302 13.37 -0.30 1.92
CA HIS A 302 12.11 -0.91 1.54
C HIS A 302 11.96 -2.35 2.08
N SER A 303 13.04 -3.13 2.13
CA SER A 303 12.96 -4.51 2.61
C SER A 303 12.60 -4.59 4.09
N ARG A 304 13.22 -3.76 4.95
CA ARG A 304 12.89 -3.74 6.39
C ARG A 304 11.46 -3.24 6.67
N LEU A 305 10.89 -2.43 5.79
CA LEU A 305 9.49 -2.01 5.86
C LEU A 305 8.55 -3.14 5.44
N LEU A 306 8.77 -3.68 4.25
CA LEU A 306 7.85 -4.64 3.61
C LEU A 306 7.90 -6.02 4.27
N GLU A 307 9.03 -6.44 4.83
CA GLU A 307 9.14 -7.69 5.60
C GLU A 307 8.30 -7.70 6.89
N ARG A 308 7.85 -6.55 7.37
CA ARG A 308 6.92 -6.44 8.51
C ARG A 308 5.51 -6.90 8.15
N ALA A 309 5.14 -6.91 6.88
CA ALA A 309 3.91 -7.53 6.40
C ALA A 309 4.03 -9.05 6.48
N ALA A 310 3.11 -9.68 7.19
CA ALA A 310 3.11 -11.11 7.43
C ALA A 310 1.73 -11.62 7.86
N LYS A 311 1.48 -12.92 7.65
CA LYS A 311 0.43 -13.68 8.32
C LYS A 311 1.04 -14.37 9.53
N MET A 312 0.48 -14.13 10.71
CA MET A 312 0.92 -14.77 11.94
C MET A 312 0.28 -16.15 12.09
N ASN A 313 1.00 -17.04 12.78
CA ASN A 313 0.46 -18.35 13.13
C ASN A 313 -0.55 -18.28 14.29
N ASP A 314 -1.22 -19.40 14.56
CA ASP A 314 -2.31 -19.45 15.55
C ASP A 314 -1.80 -19.18 16.97
N GLU A 315 -0.57 -19.58 17.29
CA GLU A 315 0.07 -19.33 18.60
C GLU A 315 0.34 -17.82 18.84
N HIS A 316 0.47 -17.04 17.76
CA HIS A 316 0.68 -15.60 17.80
C HIS A 316 -0.59 -14.80 17.42
N GLY A 317 -1.76 -15.36 17.64
CA GLY A 317 -3.05 -14.70 17.49
C GLY A 317 -3.63 -14.73 16.07
N ALA A 318 -2.98 -15.38 15.09
CA ALA A 318 -3.45 -15.53 13.70
C ALA A 318 -3.76 -14.22 12.96
N GLY A 319 -3.28 -13.08 13.44
CA GLY A 319 -3.44 -11.78 12.78
C GLY A 319 -2.66 -11.68 11.47
N SER A 320 -2.90 -10.63 10.71
CA SER A 320 -2.16 -10.38 9.47
C SER A 320 -1.95 -8.90 9.19
N LEU A 321 -0.86 -8.60 8.51
CA LEU A 321 -0.58 -7.30 7.92
C LEU A 321 -0.27 -7.52 6.44
N THR A 322 -1.14 -7.05 5.56
CA THR A 322 -1.00 -7.13 4.11
C THR A 322 -0.47 -5.80 3.60
N ALA A 323 0.48 -5.81 2.68
CA ALA A 323 1.06 -4.60 2.12
C ALA A 323 0.79 -4.49 0.62
N LEU A 324 0.27 -3.34 0.20
CA LEU A 324 0.13 -2.92 -1.19
C LEU A 324 1.04 -1.68 -1.42
N PRO A 325 2.35 -1.87 -1.61
CA PRO A 325 3.22 -0.79 -2.01
C PRO A 325 2.90 -0.36 -3.44
N ILE A 326 2.97 0.94 -3.68
CA ILE A 326 2.82 1.55 -5.00
C ILE A 326 4.19 2.05 -5.44
N ILE A 327 4.57 1.73 -6.68
CA ILE A 327 5.76 2.23 -7.35
C ILE A 327 5.34 2.92 -8.64
N GLU A 328 5.89 4.11 -8.87
CA GLU A 328 5.72 4.85 -10.10
C GLU A 328 6.87 4.54 -11.07
N THR A 329 6.53 4.12 -12.28
CA THR A 329 7.49 3.97 -13.39
C THR A 329 7.47 5.19 -14.30
N GLN A 330 8.49 5.31 -15.14
CA GLN A 330 8.56 6.28 -16.23
C GLN A 330 8.64 5.51 -17.55
N ALA A 331 7.71 5.77 -18.46
CA ALA A 331 7.61 5.10 -19.76
C ALA A 331 7.56 3.55 -19.65
N GLY A 332 6.94 3.02 -18.60
CA GLY A 332 6.83 1.58 -18.37
C GLY A 332 8.15 0.89 -17.99
N ASP A 333 9.22 1.62 -17.69
CA ASP A 333 10.53 1.04 -17.36
C ASP A 333 10.53 0.40 -15.96
N VAL A 334 10.35 -0.91 -15.93
CA VAL A 334 10.45 -1.73 -14.71
C VAL A 334 11.89 -2.13 -14.37
N SER A 335 12.86 -1.85 -15.27
CA SER A 335 14.27 -2.16 -15.06
C SER A 335 15.04 -1.09 -14.29
N ALA A 336 14.42 0.05 -14.01
CA ALA A 336 14.97 1.11 -13.16
C ALA A 336 15.26 0.58 -11.74
N TYR A 337 16.13 1.30 -11.02
CA TYR A 337 16.71 0.80 -9.77
C TYR A 337 15.65 0.52 -8.67
N ILE A 338 14.78 1.47 -8.38
CA ILE A 338 13.76 1.30 -7.33
C ILE A 338 12.69 0.26 -7.71
N PRO A 339 12.10 0.26 -8.92
CA PRO A 339 11.19 -0.79 -9.36
C PRO A 339 11.77 -2.20 -9.19
N THR A 340 12.99 -2.43 -9.69
CA THR A 340 13.67 -3.73 -9.60
C THR A 340 13.83 -4.19 -8.16
N ASN A 341 14.24 -3.31 -7.25
CA ASN A 341 14.38 -3.62 -5.84
C ASN A 341 13.05 -4.05 -5.22
N VAL A 342 11.98 -3.29 -5.44
CA VAL A 342 10.68 -3.58 -4.81
C VAL A 342 10.03 -4.84 -5.40
N ILE A 343 10.15 -5.08 -6.71
CA ILE A 343 9.70 -6.34 -7.34
C ILE A 343 10.38 -7.56 -6.68
N SER A 344 11.66 -7.45 -6.32
CA SER A 344 12.38 -8.55 -5.67
C SER A 344 11.97 -8.79 -4.22
N ILE A 345 11.52 -7.75 -3.51
CA ILE A 345 11.09 -7.82 -2.11
C ILE A 345 9.65 -8.37 -2.00
N THR A 346 8.80 -8.07 -2.97
CA THR A 346 7.36 -8.38 -2.93
C THR A 346 7.04 -9.81 -3.39
N ASP A 347 5.85 -10.28 -3.04
CA ASP A 347 5.34 -11.61 -3.37
C ASP A 347 4.56 -11.62 -4.69
N GLY A 348 4.77 -10.63 -5.51
CA GLY A 348 4.16 -10.46 -6.82
C GLY A 348 3.91 -9.00 -7.15
N GLN A 349 3.37 -8.75 -8.34
CA GLN A 349 3.06 -7.40 -8.81
C GLN A 349 1.81 -7.36 -9.67
N ILE A 350 1.07 -6.27 -9.56
CA ILE A 350 0.00 -5.84 -10.46
C ILE A 350 0.58 -4.73 -11.34
N PHE A 351 0.81 -5.04 -12.61
CA PHE A 351 1.37 -4.11 -13.57
C PHE A 351 0.25 -3.38 -14.31
N LEU A 352 0.17 -2.05 -14.14
CA LEU A 352 -0.77 -1.19 -14.83
C LEU A 352 -0.10 -0.53 -16.04
N GLU A 353 -0.65 -0.80 -17.21
CA GLU A 353 -0.07 -0.40 -18.49
C GLU A 353 -0.78 0.82 -19.09
N THR A 354 -0.01 1.82 -19.48
CA THR A 354 -0.50 3.08 -20.03
C THR A 354 -1.30 2.88 -21.32
N GLU A 355 -0.85 1.99 -22.20
CA GLU A 355 -1.53 1.69 -23.46
C GLU A 355 -2.93 1.11 -23.23
N LEU A 356 -3.07 0.16 -22.31
CA LEU A 356 -4.36 -0.41 -21.94
C LEU A 356 -5.31 0.66 -21.37
N PHE A 357 -4.78 1.56 -20.52
CA PHE A 357 -5.54 2.64 -19.93
C PHE A 357 -6.15 3.58 -20.98
N TYR A 358 -5.36 3.99 -21.97
CA TYR A 358 -5.83 4.86 -23.06
C TYR A 358 -6.76 4.14 -24.05
N ARG A 359 -6.63 2.82 -24.18
CA ARG A 359 -7.58 2.00 -24.94
C ARG A 359 -8.91 1.77 -24.21
N GLY A 360 -9.08 2.34 -23.02
CA GLY A 360 -10.32 2.23 -22.23
C GLY A 360 -10.46 0.90 -21.48
N ILE A 361 -9.40 0.11 -21.36
CA ILE A 361 -9.36 -1.08 -20.52
C ILE A 361 -9.01 -0.64 -19.11
N ARG A 362 -9.99 -0.62 -18.22
CA ARG A 362 -9.85 -0.16 -16.84
C ARG A 362 -10.53 -1.14 -15.88
N PRO A 363 -9.78 -1.62 -14.85
CA PRO A 363 -8.38 -1.34 -14.54
C PRO A 363 -7.42 -1.81 -15.64
N ALA A 364 -6.35 -1.05 -15.87
CA ALA A 364 -5.41 -1.25 -16.98
C ALA A 364 -4.36 -2.34 -16.67
N ILE A 365 -4.81 -3.48 -16.17
CA ILE A 365 -3.94 -4.56 -15.69
C ILE A 365 -3.39 -5.36 -16.87
N ASN A 366 -2.07 -5.38 -16.99
CA ASN A 366 -1.39 -6.28 -17.90
C ASN A 366 -1.32 -7.68 -17.29
N VAL A 367 -2.18 -8.59 -17.76
CA VAL A 367 -2.31 -9.96 -17.24
C VAL A 367 -1.03 -10.79 -17.43
N GLY A 368 -0.24 -10.52 -18.48
CA GLY A 368 1.01 -11.23 -18.77
C GLY A 368 2.15 -10.88 -17.83
N LEU A 369 2.23 -9.60 -17.41
CA LEU A 369 3.28 -9.09 -16.52
C LEU A 369 2.89 -9.11 -15.04
N SER A 370 1.60 -9.30 -14.76
CA SER A 370 1.08 -9.35 -13.39
C SER A 370 1.14 -10.77 -12.85
N VAL A 371 1.68 -10.90 -11.66
CA VAL A 371 1.92 -12.20 -11.00
C VAL A 371 1.60 -12.11 -9.52
N SER A 372 0.85 -13.08 -8.99
CA SER A 372 0.78 -13.35 -7.56
C SER A 372 1.51 -14.65 -7.25
N ARG A 373 2.52 -14.60 -6.38
CA ARG A 373 3.27 -15.81 -5.97
C ARG A 373 2.48 -16.68 -5.00
N VAL A 374 1.48 -16.13 -4.33
CA VAL A 374 0.53 -16.89 -3.50
C VAL A 374 -0.51 -17.57 -4.38
N GLY A 375 -0.99 -16.89 -5.41
CA GLY A 375 -1.88 -17.43 -6.41
C GLY A 375 -3.19 -17.94 -5.84
N SER A 376 -3.65 -19.09 -6.30
CA SER A 376 -4.96 -19.65 -5.93
C SER A 376 -5.10 -19.99 -4.45
N ALA A 377 -4.02 -20.08 -3.66
CA ALA A 377 -4.12 -20.22 -2.21
C ALA A 377 -4.85 -19.03 -1.55
N ALA A 378 -4.77 -17.86 -2.18
CA ALA A 378 -5.46 -16.62 -1.77
C ALA A 378 -6.86 -16.45 -2.41
N GLN A 379 -7.48 -17.51 -2.90
CA GLN A 379 -8.83 -17.47 -3.47
C GLN A 379 -9.78 -18.40 -2.72
N ILE A 380 -11.04 -17.99 -2.58
CA ILE A 380 -12.11 -18.89 -2.15
C ILE A 380 -12.32 -19.99 -3.20
N ARG A 381 -12.89 -21.12 -2.78
CA ARG A 381 -13.08 -22.27 -3.69
C ARG A 381 -13.97 -21.92 -4.87
N ALA A 382 -15.02 -21.11 -4.66
CA ALA A 382 -15.89 -20.65 -5.75
C ALA A 382 -15.13 -19.90 -6.85
N MET A 383 -14.23 -18.99 -6.47
CA MET A 383 -13.40 -18.26 -7.44
C MET A 383 -12.43 -19.19 -8.19
N LYS A 384 -11.80 -20.16 -7.50
CA LYS A 384 -10.95 -21.16 -8.15
C LYS A 384 -11.69 -21.98 -9.20
N GLN A 385 -12.95 -22.35 -8.92
CA GLN A 385 -13.78 -23.15 -9.83
C GLN A 385 -14.09 -22.41 -11.15
N VAL A 386 -14.22 -21.07 -11.11
CA VAL A 386 -14.59 -20.26 -12.30
C VAL A 386 -13.40 -19.61 -12.98
N ALA A 387 -12.39 -19.19 -12.22
CA ALA A 387 -11.27 -18.38 -12.74
C ALA A 387 -10.05 -19.21 -13.18
N GLY A 388 -10.01 -20.50 -12.89
CA GLY A 388 -8.81 -21.33 -13.05
C GLY A 388 -8.22 -21.34 -14.48
N ARG A 389 -9.02 -21.13 -15.51
CA ARG A 389 -8.60 -21.12 -16.91
C ARG A 389 -8.53 -19.73 -17.55
N ILE A 390 -9.14 -18.72 -16.93
CA ILE A 390 -9.32 -17.41 -17.56
C ILE A 390 -7.97 -16.74 -17.88
N LYS A 391 -6.96 -16.90 -17.03
CA LYS A 391 -5.62 -16.34 -17.26
C LYS A 391 -4.97 -16.93 -18.52
N LEU A 392 -5.11 -18.24 -18.71
CA LEU A 392 -4.60 -18.93 -19.90
C LEU A 392 -5.36 -18.49 -21.16
N GLU A 393 -6.69 -18.43 -21.10
CA GLU A 393 -7.53 -18.01 -22.22
C GLU A 393 -7.20 -16.55 -22.65
N LEU A 394 -7.00 -15.66 -21.69
CA LEU A 394 -6.60 -14.28 -21.99
C LEU A 394 -5.17 -14.16 -22.53
N ALA A 395 -4.25 -15.00 -22.07
CA ALA A 395 -2.89 -15.05 -22.62
C ALA A 395 -2.91 -15.50 -24.09
N GLN A 396 -3.62 -16.60 -24.38
CA GLN A 396 -3.82 -17.09 -25.76
C GLN A 396 -4.52 -16.04 -26.64
N TYR A 397 -5.54 -15.38 -26.12
CA TYR A 397 -6.21 -14.29 -26.82
C TYR A 397 -5.25 -13.18 -27.22
N ARG A 398 -4.40 -12.71 -26.30
CA ARG A 398 -3.45 -11.62 -26.56
C ARG A 398 -2.42 -12.02 -27.62
N GLU A 399 -1.90 -13.23 -27.56
CA GLU A 399 -0.98 -13.76 -28.56
C GLU A 399 -1.63 -13.84 -29.95
N MET A 400 -2.84 -14.42 -30.04
CA MET A 400 -3.57 -14.54 -31.30
C MET A 400 -4.06 -13.18 -31.82
N ALA A 401 -4.46 -12.27 -30.95
CA ALA A 401 -4.86 -10.90 -31.36
C ALA A 401 -3.72 -10.13 -32.00
N ALA A 402 -2.50 -10.26 -31.47
CA ALA A 402 -1.31 -9.67 -32.06
C ALA A 402 -1.01 -10.29 -33.43
N PHE A 403 -1.15 -11.62 -33.56
CA PHE A 403 -0.90 -12.34 -34.81
C PHE A 403 -1.97 -12.08 -35.88
N SER A 404 -3.24 -11.92 -35.47
CA SER A 404 -4.38 -11.71 -36.39
C SER A 404 -4.32 -10.40 -37.18
N GLN A 405 -3.52 -9.42 -36.72
CA GLN A 405 -3.29 -8.16 -37.45
C GLN A 405 -2.55 -8.40 -38.80
N PHE A 406 -1.90 -9.53 -38.94
CA PHE A 406 -1.06 -9.87 -40.12
C PHE A 406 -1.65 -11.03 -40.95
N ALA A 407 -2.68 -11.72 -40.46
CA ALA A 407 -3.28 -12.86 -41.13
C ALA A 407 -4.59 -12.51 -41.82
N SER A 408 -4.70 -12.82 -43.14
CA SER A 408 -5.90 -12.54 -43.92
C SER A 408 -7.03 -13.57 -43.72
N ASP A 409 -6.68 -14.81 -43.37
CA ASP A 409 -7.65 -15.90 -43.14
C ASP A 409 -7.37 -16.59 -41.81
N LEU A 410 -8.34 -16.53 -40.90
CA LEU A 410 -8.30 -17.21 -39.61
C LEU A 410 -9.24 -18.42 -39.63
N ASP A 411 -8.77 -19.53 -39.10
CA ASP A 411 -9.61 -20.71 -38.92
C ASP A 411 -10.71 -20.49 -37.87
N ALA A 412 -11.79 -21.28 -37.94
CA ALA A 412 -12.94 -21.12 -37.06
C ALA A 412 -12.65 -21.27 -35.57
N SER A 413 -11.58 -21.99 -35.18
CA SER A 413 -11.17 -22.14 -33.80
C SER A 413 -10.51 -20.89 -33.26
N THR A 414 -9.64 -20.27 -34.06
CA THR A 414 -8.99 -19.00 -33.74
C THR A 414 -9.99 -17.86 -33.68
N GLN A 415 -10.96 -17.81 -34.61
CA GLN A 415 -12.04 -16.80 -34.57
C GLN A 415 -12.85 -16.89 -33.27
N ARG A 416 -13.21 -18.10 -32.82
CA ARG A 416 -13.91 -18.33 -31.54
C ARG A 416 -13.10 -17.90 -30.34
N LEU A 417 -11.80 -18.21 -30.31
CA LEU A 417 -10.89 -17.80 -29.26
C LEU A 417 -10.76 -16.29 -29.16
N LEU A 418 -10.64 -15.59 -30.30
CA LEU A 418 -10.59 -14.13 -30.36
C LEU A 418 -11.91 -13.49 -29.91
N ALA A 419 -13.03 -14.02 -30.35
CA ALA A 419 -14.35 -13.54 -29.96
C ALA A 419 -14.62 -13.70 -28.46
N ARG A 420 -14.21 -14.84 -27.88
CA ARG A 420 -14.34 -15.11 -26.46
C ARG A 420 -13.39 -14.25 -25.61
N GLY A 421 -12.12 -14.13 -26.01
CA GLY A 421 -11.14 -13.31 -25.31
C GLY A 421 -11.51 -11.83 -25.29
N ALA A 422 -12.08 -11.31 -26.40
CA ALA A 422 -12.60 -9.95 -26.45
C ALA A 422 -13.73 -9.73 -25.43
N ARG A 423 -14.67 -10.68 -25.31
CA ARG A 423 -15.78 -10.61 -24.33
C ARG A 423 -15.29 -10.73 -22.90
N LEU A 424 -14.33 -11.62 -22.62
CA LEU A 424 -13.73 -11.74 -21.29
C LEU A 424 -12.96 -10.46 -20.89
N THR A 425 -12.27 -9.85 -21.84
CA THR A 425 -11.59 -8.56 -21.61
C THR A 425 -12.58 -7.46 -21.27
N GLU A 426 -13.72 -7.41 -21.98
CA GLU A 426 -14.78 -6.44 -21.70
C GLU A 426 -15.46 -6.69 -20.35
N LEU A 427 -15.72 -7.97 -20.02
CA LEU A 427 -16.30 -8.36 -18.73
C LEU A 427 -15.44 -7.96 -17.53
N LEU A 428 -14.12 -7.99 -17.67
CA LEU A 428 -13.18 -7.63 -16.60
C LEU A 428 -13.05 -6.11 -16.40
N LYS A 429 -13.59 -5.28 -17.30
CA LYS A 429 -13.64 -3.84 -17.08
C LYS A 429 -14.57 -3.52 -15.91
N GLN A 430 -14.21 -2.51 -15.17
CA GLN A 430 -14.93 -2.09 -13.98
C GLN A 430 -14.74 -0.59 -13.76
N PRO A 431 -15.80 0.18 -13.50
CA PRO A 431 -15.68 1.60 -13.19
C PRO A 431 -14.99 1.79 -11.83
N GLN A 432 -14.34 2.93 -11.67
CA GLN A 432 -13.69 3.33 -10.42
C GLN A 432 -14.74 3.53 -9.30
N PHE A 433 -14.37 3.21 -8.07
CA PHE A 433 -15.22 3.30 -6.88
C PHE A 433 -16.48 2.44 -6.94
N SER A 434 -16.40 1.33 -7.63
CA SER A 434 -17.48 0.38 -7.80
C SER A 434 -17.00 -1.06 -7.56
N PRO A 435 -16.48 -1.36 -6.37
CA PRO A 435 -16.08 -2.72 -6.04
C PRO A 435 -17.29 -3.66 -6.07
N VAL A 436 -17.06 -4.88 -6.53
CA VAL A 436 -18.10 -5.92 -6.67
C VAL A 436 -17.86 -7.02 -5.64
N PRO A 437 -18.87 -7.43 -4.85
CA PRO A 437 -18.76 -8.54 -3.93
C PRO A 437 -18.30 -9.83 -4.61
N VAL A 438 -17.54 -10.67 -3.91
CA VAL A 438 -16.90 -11.85 -4.51
C VAL A 438 -17.89 -12.87 -5.09
N GLU A 439 -19.05 -13.07 -4.46
CA GLU A 439 -20.10 -13.95 -4.97
C GLU A 439 -20.69 -13.46 -6.31
N GLU A 440 -20.80 -12.16 -6.49
CA GLU A 440 -21.24 -11.55 -7.75
C GLU A 440 -20.14 -11.64 -8.82
N GLN A 441 -18.89 -11.42 -8.45
CA GLN A 441 -17.76 -11.65 -9.35
C GLN A 441 -17.72 -13.10 -9.85
N VAL A 442 -17.95 -14.05 -8.95
CA VAL A 442 -17.99 -15.50 -9.28
C VAL A 442 -19.05 -15.77 -10.33
N VAL A 443 -20.25 -15.19 -10.19
CA VAL A 443 -21.35 -15.37 -11.17
C VAL A 443 -21.01 -14.72 -12.52
N SER A 444 -20.48 -13.49 -12.51
CA SER A 444 -20.07 -12.80 -13.75
C SER A 444 -19.00 -13.59 -14.50
N ILE A 445 -17.99 -14.08 -13.80
CA ILE A 445 -16.90 -14.87 -14.40
C ILE A 445 -17.41 -16.25 -14.86
N PHE A 446 -18.31 -16.87 -14.10
CA PHE A 446 -18.98 -18.13 -14.52
C PHE A 446 -19.72 -17.93 -15.85
N ALA A 447 -20.49 -16.85 -15.99
CA ALA A 447 -21.18 -16.53 -17.24
C ALA A 447 -20.20 -16.39 -18.42
N GLY A 448 -19.07 -15.71 -18.21
CA GLY A 448 -18.03 -15.55 -19.24
C GLY A 448 -17.32 -16.85 -19.60
N THR A 449 -16.93 -17.61 -18.61
CA THR A 449 -16.11 -18.83 -18.82
C THR A 449 -16.92 -20.04 -19.29
N ARG A 450 -18.22 -20.07 -19.02
CA ARG A 450 -19.14 -21.16 -19.45
C ARG A 450 -19.85 -20.89 -20.79
N GLY A 451 -19.53 -19.77 -21.47
CA GLY A 451 -20.03 -19.49 -22.83
C GLY A 451 -21.39 -18.78 -22.89
N PHE A 452 -21.97 -18.35 -21.78
CA PHE A 452 -23.24 -17.62 -21.77
C PHE A 452 -23.16 -16.24 -22.45
N LEU A 453 -21.94 -15.72 -22.63
CA LEU A 453 -21.68 -14.46 -23.33
C LEU A 453 -21.44 -14.60 -24.83
N ASP A 454 -21.34 -15.83 -25.37
CA ASP A 454 -20.90 -16.07 -26.74
C ASP A 454 -21.87 -15.44 -27.80
N GLY A 455 -23.15 -15.32 -27.47
CA GLY A 455 -24.15 -14.64 -28.28
C GLY A 455 -24.28 -13.14 -28.08
N VAL A 456 -23.62 -12.56 -27.08
CA VAL A 456 -23.73 -11.16 -26.71
C VAL A 456 -22.69 -10.33 -27.49
N ALA A 457 -23.09 -9.18 -28.05
CA ALA A 457 -22.13 -8.26 -28.66
C ALA A 457 -21.13 -7.71 -27.62
N VAL A 458 -19.88 -7.50 -28.02
CA VAL A 458 -18.82 -7.03 -27.08
C VAL A 458 -19.22 -5.72 -26.40
N GLY A 459 -19.85 -4.79 -27.13
CA GLY A 459 -20.29 -3.51 -26.57
C GLY A 459 -21.43 -3.61 -25.53
N ASP A 460 -22.14 -4.73 -25.51
CA ASP A 460 -23.28 -4.96 -24.60
C ASP A 460 -22.93 -5.79 -23.36
N ILE A 461 -21.70 -6.24 -23.24
CA ILE A 461 -21.26 -7.08 -22.10
C ILE A 461 -21.46 -6.37 -20.76
N GLY A 462 -21.13 -5.08 -20.65
CA GLY A 462 -21.37 -4.31 -19.44
C GLY A 462 -22.85 -4.19 -19.09
N ARG A 463 -23.73 -3.99 -20.08
CA ARG A 463 -25.19 -3.95 -19.91
C ARG A 463 -25.72 -5.32 -19.50
N PHE A 464 -25.21 -6.38 -20.11
CA PHE A 464 -25.55 -7.76 -19.74
C PHE A 464 -25.22 -8.04 -18.27
N GLU A 465 -23.97 -7.73 -17.84
CA GLU A 465 -23.54 -7.94 -16.48
C GLU A 465 -24.39 -7.15 -15.47
N ALA A 466 -24.62 -5.86 -15.73
CA ALA A 466 -25.41 -5.01 -14.84
C ALA A 466 -26.85 -5.53 -14.70
N SER A 467 -27.48 -5.95 -15.78
CA SER A 467 -28.84 -6.53 -15.77
C SER A 467 -28.86 -7.89 -15.04
N LEU A 468 -27.89 -8.74 -15.32
CA LEU A 468 -27.71 -10.05 -14.68
C LEU A 468 -27.62 -9.92 -13.16
N LEU A 469 -26.72 -9.06 -12.68
CA LEU A 469 -26.51 -8.83 -11.24
C LEU A 469 -27.75 -8.17 -10.59
N GLY A 470 -28.44 -7.29 -11.32
CA GLY A 470 -29.69 -6.70 -10.86
C GLY A 470 -30.81 -7.75 -10.64
N GLU A 471 -30.99 -8.67 -11.58
CA GLU A 471 -31.96 -9.75 -11.44
C GLU A 471 -31.57 -10.76 -10.35
N LEU A 472 -30.30 -11.07 -10.21
CA LEU A 472 -29.82 -11.94 -9.12
C LEU A 472 -30.08 -11.35 -7.74
N ARG A 473 -29.79 -10.07 -7.55
CA ARG A 473 -30.05 -9.37 -6.28
C ARG A 473 -31.52 -9.34 -5.89
N SER A 474 -32.40 -9.16 -6.88
CA SER A 474 -33.85 -9.05 -6.64
C SER A 474 -34.58 -10.41 -6.60
N GLY A 475 -34.18 -11.37 -7.42
CA GLY A 475 -34.93 -12.62 -7.62
C GLY A 475 -34.23 -13.90 -7.16
N LYS A 476 -32.91 -13.86 -6.91
CA LYS A 476 -32.07 -15.01 -6.52
C LYS A 476 -31.04 -14.67 -5.47
N ALA A 477 -31.39 -13.81 -4.52
CA ALA A 477 -30.51 -13.42 -3.43
C ALA A 477 -30.04 -14.61 -2.56
N ASP A 478 -30.86 -15.65 -2.46
CA ASP A 478 -30.56 -16.91 -1.79
C ASP A 478 -29.38 -17.64 -2.46
N LEU A 479 -29.28 -17.62 -3.78
CA LEU A 479 -28.18 -18.22 -4.52
C LEU A 479 -26.85 -17.48 -4.28
N LEU A 480 -26.87 -16.15 -4.27
CA LEU A 480 -25.70 -15.35 -3.91
C LEU A 480 -25.28 -15.59 -2.46
N ALA A 481 -26.25 -15.68 -1.53
CA ALA A 481 -25.98 -15.98 -0.14
C ALA A 481 -25.40 -17.39 0.05
N ALA A 482 -25.85 -18.39 -0.70
CA ALA A 482 -25.28 -19.73 -0.68
C ALA A 482 -23.81 -19.72 -1.09
N ILE A 483 -23.45 -19.07 -2.22
CA ILE A 483 -22.08 -18.95 -2.69
C ILE A 483 -21.20 -18.21 -1.67
N ARG A 484 -21.71 -17.13 -1.08
CA ARG A 484 -21.02 -16.35 -0.04
C ARG A 484 -20.72 -17.20 1.20
N ASN A 485 -21.71 -17.92 1.71
CA ASN A 485 -21.61 -18.66 2.96
C ASN A 485 -20.79 -19.97 2.81
N GLU A 486 -20.95 -20.67 1.71
CA GLU A 486 -20.21 -21.91 1.42
C GLU A 486 -18.79 -21.63 0.91
N GLY A 487 -18.54 -20.44 0.37
CA GLY A 487 -17.29 -20.10 -0.30
C GLY A 487 -16.97 -21.00 -1.50
N ALA A 488 -17.97 -21.73 -2.00
CA ALA A 488 -17.85 -22.71 -3.08
C ALA A 488 -19.13 -22.70 -3.93
N ILE A 489 -19.02 -23.17 -5.17
CA ILE A 489 -20.18 -23.50 -6.00
C ILE A 489 -20.45 -25.00 -5.81
N SER A 490 -21.53 -25.34 -5.09
CA SER A 490 -22.02 -26.70 -4.94
C SER A 490 -22.67 -27.18 -6.24
N GLU A 491 -22.87 -28.49 -6.40
CA GLU A 491 -23.57 -29.03 -7.56
C GLU A 491 -24.99 -28.47 -7.72
N THR A 492 -25.66 -28.20 -6.61
CA THR A 492 -26.99 -27.57 -6.58
C THR A 492 -26.91 -26.14 -7.09
N SER A 493 -25.95 -25.38 -6.57
CA SER A 493 -25.72 -23.98 -6.99
C SER A 493 -25.30 -23.89 -8.46
N GLU A 494 -24.45 -24.81 -8.93
CA GLU A 494 -24.03 -24.85 -10.35
C GLU A 494 -25.20 -25.11 -11.30
N LYS A 495 -26.09 -26.06 -10.95
CA LYS A 495 -27.31 -26.33 -11.73
C LYS A 495 -28.25 -25.13 -11.75
N ALA A 496 -28.49 -24.51 -10.60
CA ALA A 496 -29.33 -23.33 -10.47
C ALA A 496 -28.77 -22.12 -11.27
N LEU A 497 -27.44 -21.90 -11.20
CA LEU A 497 -26.77 -20.87 -12.00
C LEU A 497 -26.87 -21.14 -13.49
N THR A 498 -26.64 -22.37 -13.92
CA THR A 498 -26.68 -22.77 -15.34
C THR A 498 -28.09 -22.58 -15.91
N GLU A 499 -29.12 -22.99 -15.17
CA GLU A 499 -30.52 -22.81 -15.58
C GLU A 499 -30.90 -21.31 -15.65
N PHE A 500 -30.54 -20.56 -14.60
CA PHE A 500 -30.83 -19.12 -14.54
C PHE A 500 -30.15 -18.38 -15.70
N LEU A 501 -28.83 -18.56 -15.88
CA LEU A 501 -28.05 -17.91 -16.94
C LEU A 501 -28.54 -18.33 -18.34
N GLY A 502 -28.90 -19.62 -18.52
CA GLY A 502 -29.44 -20.09 -19.78
C GLY A 502 -30.77 -19.43 -20.18
N ASN A 503 -31.63 -19.15 -19.19
CA ASN A 503 -32.86 -18.42 -19.40
C ASN A 503 -32.61 -16.93 -19.61
N PHE A 504 -31.77 -16.32 -18.77
CA PHE A 504 -31.42 -14.90 -18.87
C PHE A 504 -30.76 -14.56 -20.21
N ALA A 505 -29.81 -15.36 -20.69
CA ALA A 505 -29.13 -15.12 -21.96
C ALA A 505 -30.09 -15.17 -23.18
N LYS A 506 -31.16 -15.95 -23.09
CA LYS A 506 -32.21 -16.01 -24.17
C LYS A 506 -33.12 -14.80 -24.17
N THR A 507 -33.34 -14.18 -23.02
CA THR A 507 -34.27 -13.04 -22.85
C THR A 507 -33.56 -11.70 -22.96
N PHE A 508 -32.23 -11.70 -22.86
CA PHE A 508 -31.44 -10.48 -22.98
C PHE A 508 -31.43 -10.01 -24.45
N ALA A 509 -32.04 -8.85 -24.69
CA ALA A 509 -32.18 -8.22 -26.02
C ALA A 509 -31.25 -6.98 -26.16
#